data_baa51b501164354ee1eb6ef40ef57ad4
#
_entry.id   baa51b501164354ee1eb6ef40ef57ad4
#
_cell.length_a   1.000
_cell.length_b   1.000
_cell.length_c   1.000
_cell.angle_alpha   90.00
_cell.angle_beta   90.00
_cell.angle_gamma   90.00
#
_symmetry.space_group_name_H-M   'P 1'
#
loop_
_entity.id
_entity.type
_entity.pdbx_description
1 polymer ?
#
loop_
_entity_poly.entity_id
_entity_poly.type
_entity_poly.pdbx_seq_one_letter_code
_entity_poly.pdbx_strand_id
1 'polypeptide(L)'
;MYSKFVKKVDKYEQIFYNESGDIMERQILHVDVNNAFLSWTAVEMLKNGSKVDIREIPAIIGGDETKRSGIVLAKSMKAKECGIKTADTIYQARIKCSNIQIFQSDFKIYKKYSEELYNLLLQYTDKIERFSIDECFLDMTEYLMKDTLLNKGKEINRRVKEELGFTVNVGVAHNKLLAKMASDFTKPDRVHTLFENEIKTKMWPLPVSELFMLGKKTVPKLYNMQIKTIGELAKCDQRLISKKFGKHGIQMWEYANGIDNSEVHYQKEKPKGIGNSITLPENAREIEKLEEILLALAEQVTYRLRKYNLLANTISVQLRTKDFEDKSHQQKLLAPTSSTKEIYTKAKELLVQMFHKPMVIRLIGLRVDNLVEKENMQMSLFSTNENKKQENLDKVIDDLKNKYGYDTVTRAGKMNTKIKFK
;
A
#
# COMPACT_ATOMS: atom_id res chain seq x y z
N MET A 1 9.29 11.08 -35.18
CA MET A 1 10.48 10.25 -34.89
C MET A 1 11.42 11.10 -34.03
N TYR A 2 11.27 11.05 -32.69
CA TYR A 2 12.06 11.85 -31.75
C TYR A 2 13.27 11.03 -31.32
N SER A 3 14.51 11.45 -31.74
CA SER A 3 15.73 10.84 -31.25
C SER A 3 16.13 11.43 -29.91
N LYS A 4 16.06 10.61 -28.87
CA LYS A 4 16.51 10.95 -27.51
C LYS A 4 18.03 10.86 -27.42
N PHE A 5 18.70 11.95 -27.06
CA PHE A 5 20.07 11.90 -26.55
C PHE A 5 20.04 11.81 -25.02
N VAL A 6 20.34 10.62 -24.51
CA VAL A 6 20.56 10.42 -23.06
C VAL A 6 22.09 10.37 -22.86
N LYS A 7 22.67 11.38 -22.22
CA LYS A 7 24.03 11.28 -21.67
C LYS A 7 23.93 10.84 -20.21
N LYS A 8 24.49 9.67 -19.92
CA LYS A 8 24.70 9.22 -18.54
C LYS A 8 25.83 10.03 -17.92
N VAL A 9 25.50 10.95 -17.04
CA VAL A 9 26.46 11.64 -16.19
C VAL A 9 26.12 11.22 -14.76
N ASP A 10 27.04 10.52 -14.15
CA ASP A 10 27.00 9.93 -12.82
C ASP A 10 25.70 9.19 -12.38
N LYS A 11 25.88 8.21 -11.49
CA LYS A 11 24.96 7.12 -11.14
C LYS A 11 23.55 7.54 -10.64
N TYR A 12 23.20 8.84 -10.65
CA TYR A 12 21.99 9.37 -10.00
C TYR A 12 21.24 10.49 -10.73
N GLU A 13 21.67 10.97 -11.91
CA GLU A 13 20.95 12.01 -12.67
C GLU A 13 20.70 11.58 -14.11
N GLN A 14 19.44 11.25 -14.44
CA GLN A 14 18.99 11.27 -15.84
C GLN A 14 18.59 12.71 -16.16
N ILE A 15 19.47 13.42 -16.88
CA ILE A 15 19.18 14.75 -17.38
C ILE A 15 18.49 14.57 -18.74
N PHE A 16 17.25 15.02 -18.84
CA PHE A 16 16.53 15.09 -20.10
C PHE A 16 16.86 16.41 -20.79
N TYR A 17 17.16 16.33 -22.09
CA TYR A 17 17.40 17.52 -22.92
C TYR A 17 16.25 17.67 -23.91
N ASN A 18 15.81 18.92 -24.15
CA ASN A 18 14.91 19.26 -25.23
C ASN A 18 15.66 19.26 -26.55
N GLU A 19 14.95 19.53 -27.69
CA GLU A 19 15.57 19.60 -29.02
C GLU A 19 16.64 20.72 -29.18
N SER A 20 16.57 21.75 -28.31
CA SER A 20 17.57 22.83 -28.24
C SER A 20 18.76 22.50 -27.33
N GLY A 21 18.75 21.35 -26.62
CA GLY A 21 19.85 20.94 -25.75
C GLY A 21 19.75 21.49 -24.32
N ASP A 22 18.61 22.09 -23.93
CA ASP A 22 18.37 22.58 -22.58
C ASP A 22 17.87 21.45 -21.67
N ILE A 23 18.17 21.54 -20.39
CA ILE A 23 17.72 20.61 -19.36
C ILE A 23 16.21 20.71 -19.24
N MET A 24 15.49 19.60 -19.49
CA MET A 24 14.05 19.51 -19.22
C MET A 24 13.83 19.21 -17.74
N GLU A 25 13.19 20.14 -17.03
CA GLU A 25 12.68 19.87 -15.68
C GLU A 25 11.56 18.84 -15.74
N ARG A 26 11.59 17.89 -14.81
CA ARG A 26 10.50 16.90 -14.70
C ARG A 26 9.19 17.61 -14.42
N GLN A 27 8.10 17.01 -14.89
CA GLN A 27 6.73 17.54 -14.71
C GLN A 27 5.86 16.45 -14.10
N ILE A 28 5.70 16.49 -12.78
CA ILE A 28 5.09 15.42 -12.01
C ILE A 28 3.74 15.87 -11.43
N LEU A 29 2.71 15.06 -11.65
CA LEU A 29 1.44 15.18 -10.96
C LEU A 29 1.30 14.07 -9.91
N HIS A 30 0.72 14.39 -8.77
CA HIS A 30 0.22 13.42 -7.81
C HIS A 30 -1.28 13.57 -7.66
N VAL A 31 -2.04 12.52 -7.97
CA VAL A 31 -3.52 12.47 -7.90
C VAL A 31 -3.92 11.61 -6.72
N ASP A 32 -4.72 12.17 -5.79
CA ASP A 32 -5.13 11.54 -4.53
C ASP A 32 -6.65 11.64 -4.36
N VAL A 33 -7.34 10.51 -4.25
CA VAL A 33 -8.80 10.47 -4.14
C VAL A 33 -9.26 10.91 -2.75
N ASN A 34 -10.12 11.91 -2.71
CA ASN A 34 -10.66 12.41 -1.45
C ASN A 34 -11.59 11.38 -0.78
N ASN A 35 -11.20 10.91 0.41
CA ASN A 35 -11.98 9.93 1.17
C ASN A 35 -12.37 8.68 0.35
N ALA A 36 -11.45 8.08 -0.36
CA ALA A 36 -11.66 7.10 -1.40
C ALA A 36 -12.76 6.06 -1.09
N PHE A 37 -12.63 5.30 -0.01
CA PHE A 37 -13.58 4.22 0.30
C PHE A 37 -15.01 4.73 0.54
N LEU A 38 -15.17 5.88 1.21
CA LEU A 38 -16.49 6.47 1.41
C LEU A 38 -17.03 7.04 0.09
N SER A 39 -16.22 7.78 -0.65
CA SER A 39 -16.62 8.41 -1.91
C SER A 39 -17.02 7.37 -2.96
N TRP A 40 -16.25 6.29 -3.11
CA TRP A 40 -16.56 5.20 -4.03
C TRP A 40 -17.83 4.42 -3.63
N THR A 41 -18.02 4.17 -2.32
CA THR A 41 -19.27 3.58 -1.84
C THR A 41 -20.46 4.50 -2.13
N ALA A 42 -20.32 5.81 -1.90
CA ALA A 42 -21.37 6.79 -2.19
C ALA A 42 -21.76 6.78 -3.68
N VAL A 43 -20.78 6.84 -4.56
CA VAL A 43 -21.03 6.82 -6.03
C VAL A 43 -21.73 5.53 -6.46
N GLU A 44 -21.29 4.37 -5.95
CA GLU A 44 -21.93 3.08 -6.26
C GLU A 44 -23.38 3.03 -5.76
N MET A 45 -23.63 3.52 -4.55
CA MET A 45 -24.98 3.57 -3.98
C MET A 45 -25.90 4.48 -4.79
N LEU A 46 -25.42 5.68 -5.19
CA LEU A 46 -26.19 6.61 -5.99
C LEU A 46 -26.50 6.03 -7.38
N LYS A 47 -25.53 5.40 -8.04
CA LYS A 47 -25.74 4.68 -9.33
C LYS A 47 -26.77 3.56 -9.20
N ASN A 48 -26.87 2.92 -8.03
CA ASN A 48 -27.85 1.88 -7.72
C ASN A 48 -29.19 2.43 -7.18
N GLY A 49 -29.46 3.73 -7.30
CA GLY A 49 -30.76 4.35 -6.98
C GLY A 49 -30.91 4.82 -5.53
N SER A 50 -29.85 4.87 -4.73
CA SER A 50 -29.92 5.50 -3.40
C SER A 50 -30.30 6.98 -3.55
N LYS A 51 -31.23 7.44 -2.72
CA LYS A 51 -31.61 8.87 -2.62
C LYS A 51 -30.72 9.65 -1.65
N VAL A 52 -29.89 8.95 -0.87
CA VAL A 52 -29.03 9.56 0.16
C VAL A 52 -27.59 9.45 -0.30
N ASP A 53 -26.91 10.59 -0.36
CA ASP A 53 -25.47 10.65 -0.52
C ASP A 53 -24.81 10.52 0.88
N ILE A 54 -24.11 9.43 1.11
CA ILE A 54 -23.46 9.17 2.40
C ILE A 54 -22.30 10.11 2.69
N ARG A 55 -21.84 10.91 1.72
CA ARG A 55 -20.85 11.96 1.92
C ARG A 55 -21.41 13.15 2.69
N GLU A 56 -22.74 13.37 2.58
CA GLU A 56 -23.46 14.51 3.14
C GLU A 56 -24.09 14.25 4.51
N ILE A 57 -23.90 13.06 5.07
CA ILE A 57 -24.41 12.68 6.42
C ILE A 57 -23.25 12.20 7.29
N PRO A 58 -23.43 12.12 8.63
CA PRO A 58 -22.46 11.44 9.50
C PRO A 58 -22.36 9.96 9.12
N ALA A 59 -21.35 9.59 8.36
CA ALA A 59 -21.17 8.23 7.85
C ALA A 59 -19.71 7.77 7.94
N ILE A 60 -19.53 6.47 8.14
CA ILE A 60 -18.23 5.81 8.14
C ILE A 60 -18.27 4.53 7.31
N ILE A 61 -17.13 4.20 6.72
CA ILE A 61 -16.86 2.86 6.24
C ILE A 61 -16.12 2.12 7.33
N GLY A 62 -16.65 1.00 7.77
CA GLY A 62 -16.08 0.22 8.86
C GLY A 62 -16.08 -1.27 8.59
N GLY A 63 -15.35 -2.00 9.42
CA GLY A 63 -15.38 -3.44 9.45
C GLY A 63 -16.61 -3.97 10.20
N ASP A 64 -16.76 -5.30 10.22
CA ASP A 64 -17.82 -6.00 10.94
C ASP A 64 -17.59 -5.90 12.47
N GLU A 65 -18.52 -5.33 13.20
CA GLU A 65 -18.44 -5.17 14.66
C GLU A 65 -18.42 -6.52 15.39
N THR A 66 -19.03 -7.54 14.81
CA THR A 66 -19.04 -8.91 15.38
C THR A 66 -17.70 -9.60 15.26
N LYS A 67 -16.82 -9.06 14.42
CA LYS A 67 -15.44 -9.48 14.25
C LYS A 67 -14.50 -8.44 14.83
N ARG A 68 -13.35 -8.87 15.35
CA ARG A 68 -12.32 -7.98 15.93
C ARG A 68 -11.69 -6.99 14.93
N SER A 69 -12.27 -6.83 13.75
CA SER A 69 -11.87 -5.93 12.65
C SER A 69 -12.76 -4.69 12.55
N GLY A 70 -13.64 -4.45 13.50
CA GLY A 70 -14.56 -3.32 13.51
C GLY A 70 -13.89 -1.98 13.81
N ILE A 71 -13.10 -1.45 12.87
CA ILE A 71 -12.49 -0.12 12.94
C ILE A 71 -12.98 0.77 11.79
N VAL A 72 -12.89 2.08 12.00
CA VAL A 72 -13.18 3.09 10.99
C VAL A 72 -12.07 3.10 9.93
N LEU A 73 -12.43 2.78 8.68
CA LEU A 73 -11.52 2.84 7.52
C LEU A 73 -11.58 4.20 6.82
N ALA A 74 -12.79 4.74 6.63
CA ALA A 74 -13.01 6.06 6.05
C ALA A 74 -14.22 6.72 6.74
N LYS A 75 -14.33 8.04 6.63
CA LYS A 75 -15.38 8.83 7.29
C LYS A 75 -15.77 10.05 6.47
N SER A 76 -17.04 10.46 6.54
CA SER A 76 -17.52 11.70 5.96
C SER A 76 -16.97 12.93 6.70
N MET A 77 -17.08 14.11 6.07
CA MET A 77 -16.70 15.37 6.74
C MET A 77 -17.54 15.59 8.00
N LYS A 78 -18.86 15.31 7.98
CA LYS A 78 -19.74 15.41 9.14
C LYS A 78 -19.36 14.45 10.26
N ALA A 79 -18.90 13.23 9.93
CA ALA A 79 -18.36 12.31 10.92
C ALA A 79 -17.01 12.79 11.50
N LYS A 80 -16.17 13.46 10.68
CA LYS A 80 -14.92 14.09 11.13
C LYS A 80 -15.20 15.25 12.10
N GLU A 81 -16.24 16.07 11.86
CA GLU A 81 -16.69 17.15 12.75
C GLU A 81 -17.13 16.62 14.13
N CYS A 82 -17.72 15.42 14.18
CA CYS A 82 -17.99 14.72 15.43
C CYS A 82 -16.74 14.19 16.17
N GLY A 83 -15.53 14.45 15.62
CA GLY A 83 -14.26 14.02 16.23
C GLY A 83 -13.89 12.56 15.96
N ILE A 84 -14.57 11.88 15.00
CA ILE A 84 -14.22 10.51 14.60
C ILE A 84 -12.90 10.51 13.82
N LYS A 85 -12.01 9.57 14.15
CA LYS A 85 -10.71 9.39 13.50
C LYS A 85 -10.64 8.03 12.80
N THR A 86 -9.86 7.95 11.73
CA THR A 86 -9.50 6.66 11.12
C THR A 86 -8.79 5.81 12.17
N ALA A 87 -9.07 4.51 12.18
CA ALA A 87 -8.67 3.52 13.17
C ALA A 87 -9.37 3.62 14.55
N ASP A 88 -10.31 4.57 14.78
CA ASP A 88 -11.23 4.45 15.92
C ASP A 88 -12.00 3.12 15.82
N THR A 89 -12.32 2.51 16.95
CA THR A 89 -13.26 1.39 16.94
C THR A 89 -14.67 1.87 16.60
N ILE A 90 -15.50 1.01 16.03
CA ILE A 90 -16.90 1.35 15.73
C ILE A 90 -17.62 1.79 17.00
N TYR A 91 -17.33 1.15 18.15
CA TYR A 91 -17.84 1.54 19.46
C TYR A 91 -17.47 3.00 19.82
N GLN A 92 -16.19 3.38 19.65
CA GLN A 92 -15.77 4.77 19.87
C GLN A 92 -16.45 5.74 18.91
N ALA A 93 -16.65 5.35 17.65
CA ALA A 93 -17.37 6.18 16.68
C ALA A 93 -18.82 6.43 17.10
N ARG A 94 -19.54 5.43 17.62
CA ARG A 94 -20.91 5.58 18.15
C ARG A 94 -20.98 6.49 19.38
N ILE A 95 -20.00 6.42 20.27
CA ILE A 95 -19.93 7.34 21.43
C ILE A 95 -19.75 8.79 20.96
N LYS A 96 -18.87 9.02 19.97
CA LYS A 96 -18.60 10.37 19.45
C LYS A 96 -19.76 10.95 18.62
N CYS A 97 -20.54 10.09 17.97
CA CYS A 97 -21.63 10.49 17.08
C CYS A 97 -22.74 9.45 17.15
N SER A 98 -23.79 9.73 17.95
CA SER A 98 -24.88 8.77 18.22
C SER A 98 -25.70 8.41 16.98
N ASN A 99 -25.78 9.33 16.00
CA ASN A 99 -26.52 9.16 14.74
C ASN A 99 -25.62 8.69 13.58
N ILE A 100 -24.41 8.18 13.87
CA ILE A 100 -23.45 7.71 12.86
C ILE A 100 -24.02 6.55 12.06
N GLN A 101 -23.95 6.62 10.75
CA GLN A 101 -24.30 5.54 9.86
C GLN A 101 -23.04 4.75 9.47
N ILE A 102 -23.13 3.41 9.51
CA ILE A 102 -22.01 2.51 9.32
C ILE A 102 -22.25 1.67 8.08
N PHE A 103 -21.34 1.76 7.13
CA PHE A 103 -21.37 1.00 5.88
C PHE A 103 -20.23 0.00 5.86
N GLN A 104 -20.52 -1.20 5.38
CA GLN A 104 -19.51 -2.26 5.26
C GLN A 104 -18.52 -1.96 4.13
N SER A 105 -17.25 -2.32 4.34
CA SER A 105 -16.24 -2.20 3.30
C SER A 105 -16.44 -3.23 2.18
N ASP A 106 -16.44 -2.79 0.91
CA ASP A 106 -16.45 -3.66 -0.26
C ASP A 106 -15.25 -3.37 -1.18
N PHE A 107 -14.23 -4.21 -1.07
CA PHE A 107 -13.01 -4.07 -1.87
C PHE A 107 -13.20 -4.35 -3.37
N LYS A 108 -14.32 -4.97 -3.81
CA LYS A 108 -14.63 -5.11 -5.22
C LYS A 108 -14.99 -3.76 -5.83
N ILE A 109 -15.81 -2.98 -5.11
CA ILE A 109 -16.16 -1.60 -5.48
C ILE A 109 -14.89 -0.73 -5.53
N TYR A 110 -14.02 -0.85 -4.53
CA TYR A 110 -12.80 -0.04 -4.47
C TYR A 110 -11.84 -0.34 -5.60
N LYS A 111 -11.67 -1.62 -5.96
CA LYS A 111 -10.87 -1.99 -7.14
C LYS A 111 -11.47 -1.47 -8.44
N LYS A 112 -12.79 -1.52 -8.60
CA LYS A 112 -13.50 -1.01 -9.77
C LYS A 112 -13.19 0.48 -9.98
N TYR A 113 -13.44 1.30 -8.98
CA TYR A 113 -13.22 2.75 -9.10
C TYR A 113 -11.74 3.15 -9.17
N SER A 114 -10.85 2.43 -8.50
CA SER A 114 -9.41 2.59 -8.67
C SER A 114 -8.96 2.30 -10.10
N GLU A 115 -9.55 1.31 -10.77
CA GLU A 115 -9.27 0.98 -12.17
C GLU A 115 -9.88 2.01 -13.12
N GLU A 116 -11.11 2.49 -12.86
CA GLU A 116 -11.74 3.57 -13.65
C GLU A 116 -10.90 4.84 -13.59
N LEU A 117 -10.41 5.23 -12.41
CA LEU A 117 -9.48 6.36 -12.26
C LEU A 117 -8.20 6.15 -13.06
N TYR A 118 -7.56 4.98 -12.93
CA TYR A 118 -6.33 4.68 -13.66
C TYR A 118 -6.52 4.76 -15.18
N ASN A 119 -7.64 4.23 -15.69
CA ASN A 119 -7.97 4.28 -17.11
C ASN A 119 -8.20 5.70 -17.61
N LEU A 120 -8.79 6.59 -16.79
CA LEU A 120 -8.90 8.02 -17.11
C LEU A 120 -7.51 8.67 -17.18
N LEU A 121 -6.64 8.38 -16.20
CA LEU A 121 -5.30 8.95 -16.14
C LEU A 121 -4.40 8.47 -17.30
N LEU A 122 -4.58 7.24 -17.79
CA LEU A 122 -3.85 6.73 -18.97
C LEU A 122 -4.08 7.55 -20.25
N GLN A 123 -5.12 8.37 -20.31
CA GLN A 123 -5.37 9.28 -21.46
C GLN A 123 -4.40 10.47 -21.48
N TYR A 124 -3.66 10.70 -20.39
CA TYR A 124 -2.71 11.81 -20.25
C TYR A 124 -1.26 11.37 -20.42
N THR A 125 -0.91 10.20 -19.91
CA THR A 125 0.45 9.61 -20.00
C THR A 125 0.37 8.12 -19.75
N ASP A 126 1.30 7.34 -20.29
CA ASP A 126 1.51 5.93 -19.94
C ASP A 126 2.48 5.74 -18.77
N LYS A 127 3.17 6.82 -18.34
CA LYS A 127 4.11 6.82 -17.22
C LYS A 127 3.40 7.08 -15.90
N ILE A 128 2.61 6.10 -15.44
CA ILE A 128 1.81 6.18 -14.22
C ILE A 128 2.28 5.16 -13.19
N GLU A 129 2.68 5.63 -12.02
CA GLU A 129 2.92 4.80 -10.84
C GLU A 129 1.67 4.76 -9.96
N ARG A 130 1.09 3.57 -9.79
CA ARG A 130 0.06 3.34 -8.77
C ARG A 130 0.72 3.23 -7.40
N PHE A 131 0.76 4.34 -6.67
CA PHE A 131 1.39 4.38 -5.36
C PHE A 131 0.55 3.67 -4.29
N SER A 132 -0.78 3.81 -4.36
CA SER A 132 -1.74 3.07 -3.56
C SER A 132 -2.99 2.73 -4.38
N ILE A 133 -4.06 2.25 -3.73
CA ILE A 133 -5.35 2.01 -4.38
C ILE A 133 -6.04 3.29 -4.83
N ASP A 134 -5.71 4.42 -4.20
CA ASP A 134 -6.35 5.74 -4.34
C ASP A 134 -5.38 6.86 -4.74
N GLU A 135 -4.09 6.53 -4.91
CA GLU A 135 -3.06 7.51 -5.24
C GLU A 135 -2.23 7.09 -6.46
N CYS A 136 -2.00 8.03 -7.38
CA CYS A 136 -1.17 7.83 -8.55
C CYS A 136 -0.20 8.99 -8.75
N PHE A 137 1.06 8.68 -9.13
CA PHE A 137 1.97 9.65 -9.71
C PHE A 137 1.94 9.54 -11.22
N LEU A 138 1.96 10.68 -11.91
CA LEU A 138 2.03 10.78 -13.37
C LEU A 138 3.28 11.57 -13.74
N ASP A 139 4.10 11.02 -14.62
CA ASP A 139 5.18 11.77 -15.27
C ASP A 139 4.63 12.35 -16.58
N MET A 140 4.50 13.67 -16.61
CA MET A 140 3.97 14.44 -17.72
C MET A 140 5.07 15.11 -18.56
N THR A 141 6.33 14.86 -18.26
CA THR A 141 7.50 15.56 -18.83
C THR A 141 7.48 15.58 -20.37
N GLU A 142 7.07 14.47 -20.99
CA GLU A 142 7.04 14.35 -22.47
C GLU A 142 5.64 14.62 -23.06
N TYR A 143 4.61 14.93 -22.23
CA TYR A 143 3.21 14.95 -22.66
C TYR A 143 2.53 16.32 -22.60
N LEU A 144 3.21 17.36 -22.12
CA LEU A 144 2.58 18.68 -21.94
C LEU A 144 2.37 19.43 -23.26
N MET A 145 3.16 19.16 -24.29
CA MET A 145 3.10 19.90 -25.57
C MET A 145 3.13 21.41 -25.36
N LYS A 146 2.02 22.09 -25.66
CA LYS A 146 1.83 23.54 -25.52
C LYS A 146 1.05 23.95 -24.27
N ASP A 147 0.68 22.98 -23.43
CA ASP A 147 -0.09 23.23 -22.20
C ASP A 147 0.82 23.31 -20.97
N THR A 148 0.27 23.78 -19.85
CA THR A 148 0.97 23.83 -18.57
C THR A 148 0.61 22.64 -17.69
N LEU A 149 1.54 22.19 -16.85
CA LEU A 149 1.30 21.12 -15.89
C LEU A 149 0.10 21.45 -14.96
N LEU A 150 -0.03 22.72 -14.55
CA LEU A 150 -1.13 23.17 -13.70
C LEU A 150 -2.48 23.04 -14.40
N ASN A 151 -2.57 23.39 -15.70
CA ASN A 151 -3.80 23.23 -16.46
C ASN A 151 -4.19 21.76 -16.60
N LYS A 152 -3.23 20.87 -16.85
CA LYS A 152 -3.47 19.44 -16.89
C LYS A 152 -3.95 18.89 -15.53
N GLY A 153 -3.37 19.37 -14.43
CA GLY A 153 -3.84 19.04 -13.09
C GLY A 153 -5.30 19.49 -12.85
N LYS A 154 -5.66 20.70 -13.26
CA LYS A 154 -7.04 21.21 -13.18
C LYS A 154 -8.01 20.44 -14.09
N GLU A 155 -7.59 20.08 -15.28
CA GLU A 155 -8.38 19.26 -16.20
C GLU A 155 -8.69 17.89 -15.61
N ILE A 156 -7.68 17.20 -15.07
CA ILE A 156 -7.84 15.91 -14.41
C ILE A 156 -8.80 16.02 -13.22
N ASN A 157 -8.60 17.01 -12.33
CA ASN A 157 -9.48 17.23 -11.17
C ASN A 157 -10.95 17.39 -11.60
N ARG A 158 -11.22 18.24 -12.62
CA ARG A 158 -12.56 18.45 -13.16
C ARG A 158 -13.14 17.18 -13.78
N ARG A 159 -12.38 16.48 -14.64
CA ARG A 159 -12.84 15.28 -15.33
C ARG A 159 -13.16 14.13 -14.39
N VAL A 160 -12.32 13.90 -13.36
CA VAL A 160 -12.60 12.87 -12.34
C VAL A 160 -13.94 13.16 -11.66
N LYS A 161 -14.21 14.41 -11.32
CA LYS A 161 -15.46 14.81 -10.69
C LYS A 161 -16.67 14.61 -11.61
N GLU A 162 -16.58 15.05 -12.86
CA GLU A 162 -17.66 15.00 -13.84
C GLU A 162 -17.92 13.59 -14.36
N GLU A 163 -16.87 12.83 -14.69
CA GLU A 163 -16.99 11.53 -15.33
C GLU A 163 -17.13 10.36 -14.33
N LEU A 164 -16.41 10.43 -13.18
CA LEU A 164 -16.37 9.34 -12.20
C LEU A 164 -17.25 9.61 -10.96
N GLY A 165 -17.64 10.86 -10.70
CA GLY A 165 -18.58 11.24 -9.63
C GLY A 165 -17.95 11.35 -8.23
N PHE A 166 -16.62 11.35 -8.12
CA PHE A 166 -15.89 11.63 -6.89
C PHE A 166 -14.80 12.70 -7.11
N THR A 167 -14.21 13.20 -6.04
CA THR A 167 -13.22 14.27 -6.12
C THR A 167 -11.82 13.78 -5.84
N VAL A 168 -10.83 14.49 -6.39
CA VAL A 168 -9.40 14.25 -6.14
C VAL A 168 -8.72 15.54 -5.73
N ASN A 169 -7.63 15.42 -4.97
CA ASN A 169 -6.63 16.47 -4.89
C ASN A 169 -5.51 16.18 -5.88
N VAL A 170 -5.00 17.22 -6.53
CA VAL A 170 -3.89 17.12 -7.46
C VAL A 170 -2.74 18.00 -6.98
N GLY A 171 -1.59 17.39 -6.76
CA GLY A 171 -0.33 18.09 -6.49
C GLY A 171 0.49 18.21 -7.76
N VAL A 172 1.05 19.39 -7.99
CA VAL A 172 1.76 19.79 -9.22
C VAL A 172 3.17 20.23 -8.84
N ALA A 173 4.20 19.54 -9.33
CA ALA A 173 5.60 19.85 -8.98
C ALA A 173 6.61 19.24 -9.97
N HIS A 174 7.92 19.50 -9.74
CA HIS A 174 8.99 18.93 -10.56
C HIS A 174 9.53 17.59 -10.04
N ASN A 175 9.11 17.12 -8.86
CA ASN A 175 9.46 15.80 -8.35
C ASN A 175 8.31 15.17 -7.57
N LYS A 176 8.43 13.87 -7.27
CA LYS A 176 7.38 13.08 -6.59
C LYS A 176 7.10 13.59 -5.19
N LEU A 177 8.15 13.89 -4.41
CA LEU A 177 8.00 14.40 -3.06
C LEU A 177 7.16 15.66 -3.02
N LEU A 178 7.54 16.67 -3.82
CA LEU A 178 6.85 17.97 -3.84
C LEU A 178 5.41 17.83 -4.37
N ALA A 179 5.20 16.99 -5.40
CA ALA A 179 3.84 16.71 -5.90
C ALA A 179 2.96 16.04 -4.82
N LYS A 180 3.52 15.07 -4.06
CA LYS A 180 2.81 14.45 -2.94
C LYS A 180 2.51 15.45 -1.82
N MET A 181 3.47 16.25 -1.41
CA MET A 181 3.27 17.28 -0.40
C MET A 181 2.21 18.30 -0.82
N ALA A 182 2.22 18.73 -2.09
CA ALA A 182 1.22 19.66 -2.63
C ALA A 182 -0.20 19.10 -2.56
N SER A 183 -0.40 17.82 -2.92
CA SER A 183 -1.73 17.19 -2.89
C SER A 183 -2.30 17.07 -1.46
N ASP A 184 -1.45 17.11 -0.44
CA ASP A 184 -1.85 17.00 0.97
C ASP A 184 -2.17 18.34 1.64
N PHE A 185 -1.94 19.49 1.01
CA PHE A 185 -2.18 20.80 1.61
C PHE A 185 -3.63 20.98 2.07
N THR A 186 -4.48 21.54 1.28
CA THR A 186 -5.90 21.72 1.62
C THR A 186 -6.75 20.73 0.84
N LYS A 187 -7.55 19.92 1.55
CA LYS A 187 -8.50 18.96 0.99
C LYS A 187 -9.93 19.34 1.40
N PRO A 188 -10.96 18.98 0.64
CA PRO A 188 -10.96 18.22 -0.61
C PRO A 188 -11.00 19.09 -1.89
N ASP A 189 -10.93 18.42 -3.06
CA ASP A 189 -11.26 18.96 -4.39
C ASP A 189 -10.43 20.18 -4.77
N ARG A 190 -9.09 20.04 -4.67
CA ARG A 190 -8.14 21.13 -4.92
C ARG A 190 -6.98 20.69 -5.80
N VAL A 191 -6.40 21.69 -6.47
CA VAL A 191 -5.14 21.57 -7.21
C VAL A 191 -4.14 22.55 -6.60
N HIS A 192 -3.01 22.03 -6.16
CA HIS A 192 -1.97 22.82 -5.52
C HIS A 192 -0.64 22.64 -6.24
N THR A 193 0.14 23.72 -6.29
CA THR A 193 1.53 23.70 -6.75
C THR A 193 2.47 23.71 -5.55
N LEU A 194 3.62 23.06 -5.73
CA LEU A 194 4.76 23.20 -4.86
C LEU A 194 6.05 23.10 -5.68
N PHE A 195 6.46 24.22 -6.24
CA PHE A 195 7.73 24.34 -6.96
C PHE A 195 8.86 24.77 -6.01
N GLU A 196 10.10 24.69 -6.45
CA GLU A 196 11.28 24.96 -5.62
C GLU A 196 11.24 26.34 -4.96
N ASN A 197 10.79 27.36 -5.69
CA ASN A 197 10.64 28.73 -5.18
C ASN A 197 9.50 28.88 -4.15
N GLU A 198 8.59 27.92 -4.06
CA GLU A 198 7.45 27.91 -3.14
C GLU A 198 7.74 27.13 -1.85
N ILE A 199 8.82 26.33 -1.77
CA ILE A 199 9.16 25.48 -0.63
C ILE A 199 9.21 26.27 0.68
N LYS A 200 9.90 27.41 0.67
CA LYS A 200 10.08 28.22 1.88
C LYS A 200 8.78 28.82 2.41
N THR A 201 7.84 29.11 1.52
CA THR A 201 6.58 29.78 1.87
C THR A 201 5.44 28.80 2.14
N LYS A 202 5.38 27.69 1.43
CA LYS A 202 4.27 26.71 1.52
C LYS A 202 4.61 25.50 2.38
N MET A 203 5.83 24.96 2.27
CA MET A 203 6.19 23.69 2.92
C MET A 203 6.91 23.89 4.27
N TRP A 204 7.87 24.81 4.35
CA TRP A 204 8.66 25.01 5.57
C TRP A 204 7.86 25.42 6.82
N PRO A 205 6.74 26.20 6.73
CA PRO A 205 5.94 26.52 7.89
C PRO A 205 5.16 25.32 8.48
N LEU A 206 4.98 24.24 7.72
CA LEU A 206 4.24 23.09 8.17
C LEU A 206 4.93 22.37 9.34
N PRO A 207 4.15 21.75 10.24
CA PRO A 207 4.69 20.85 11.27
C PRO A 207 5.58 19.78 10.65
N VAL A 208 6.70 19.45 11.28
CA VAL A 208 7.62 18.41 10.79
C VAL A 208 6.95 17.03 10.65
N SER A 209 5.87 16.79 11.41
CA SER A 209 5.06 15.57 11.32
C SER A 209 4.32 15.39 9.98
N GLU A 210 4.17 16.47 9.21
CA GLU A 210 3.50 16.46 7.91
C GLU A 210 4.47 16.18 6.76
N LEU A 211 5.78 16.14 7.02
CA LEU A 211 6.75 15.76 6.00
C LEU A 211 6.53 14.31 5.57
N PHE A 212 6.39 14.11 4.26
CA PHE A 212 6.21 12.78 3.67
C PHE A 212 7.24 11.77 4.18
N MET A 213 6.81 10.53 4.44
CA MET A 213 7.60 9.41 4.99
C MET A 213 8.10 9.61 6.43
N LEU A 214 7.68 10.65 7.14
CA LEU A 214 8.03 10.85 8.54
C LEU A 214 7.03 10.13 9.48
N GLY A 215 7.48 9.02 10.05
CA GLY A 215 6.61 8.17 10.88
C GLY A 215 6.46 8.68 12.33
N LYS A 216 5.36 8.26 12.99
CA LYS A 216 5.02 8.61 14.39
C LYS A 216 6.12 8.31 15.43
N LYS A 217 7.05 7.39 15.14
CA LYS A 217 8.17 7.08 16.04
C LYS A 217 9.36 8.06 15.89
N THR A 218 9.46 8.72 14.76
CA THR A 218 10.56 9.68 14.46
C THR A 218 10.22 11.08 14.92
N VAL A 219 8.98 11.52 14.77
CA VAL A 219 8.51 12.86 15.13
C VAL A 219 8.85 13.25 16.59
N PRO A 220 8.58 12.43 17.64
CA PRO A 220 8.96 12.80 19.01
C PRO A 220 10.47 12.99 19.20
N LYS A 221 11.30 12.24 18.45
CA LYS A 221 12.75 12.37 18.52
C LYS A 221 13.23 13.69 17.92
N LEU A 222 12.56 14.19 16.88
CA LEU A 222 12.82 15.51 16.30
C LEU A 222 12.36 16.63 17.25
N TYR A 223 11.19 16.51 17.86
CA TYR A 223 10.71 17.46 18.88
C TYR A 223 11.67 17.58 20.06
N ASN A 224 12.28 16.47 20.51
CA ASN A 224 13.33 16.50 21.54
C ASN A 224 14.61 17.21 21.08
N MET A 225 14.80 17.42 19.78
CA MET A 225 15.87 18.21 19.20
C MET A 225 15.43 19.66 18.91
N GLN A 226 14.25 20.06 19.38
CA GLN A 226 13.62 21.36 19.11
C GLN A 226 13.30 21.62 17.64
N ILE A 227 13.17 20.55 16.84
CA ILE A 227 12.78 20.61 15.43
C ILE A 227 11.27 20.36 15.35
N LYS A 228 10.49 21.42 15.15
CA LYS A 228 9.02 21.39 15.15
C LYS A 228 8.43 21.55 13.76
N THR A 229 9.14 22.26 12.87
CA THR A 229 8.70 22.55 11.51
C THR A 229 9.62 21.89 10.47
N ILE A 230 9.11 21.75 9.24
CA ILE A 230 9.90 21.26 8.11
C ILE A 230 11.08 22.22 7.84
N GLY A 231 10.85 23.52 7.94
CA GLY A 231 11.91 24.54 7.74
C GLY A 231 13.01 24.48 8.80
N GLU A 232 12.70 24.13 10.04
CA GLU A 232 13.72 23.92 11.08
C GLU A 232 14.55 22.68 10.77
N LEU A 233 13.94 21.59 10.28
CA LEU A 233 14.66 20.40 9.83
C LEU A 233 15.58 20.72 8.63
N ALA A 234 15.07 21.46 7.64
CA ALA A 234 15.81 21.85 6.45
C ALA A 234 17.07 22.68 6.77
N LYS A 235 16.99 23.53 7.80
CA LYS A 235 18.10 24.40 8.25
C LYS A 235 19.09 23.72 9.20
N CYS A 236 18.77 22.53 9.71
CA CYS A 236 19.67 21.79 10.58
C CYS A 236 20.95 21.36 9.84
N ASP A 237 22.05 21.24 10.59
CA ASP A 237 23.25 20.57 10.06
C ASP A 237 22.92 19.10 9.74
N GLN A 238 23.06 18.75 8.47
CA GLN A 238 22.83 17.39 7.95
C GLN A 238 23.64 16.34 8.72
N ARG A 239 24.86 16.69 9.18
CA ARG A 239 25.73 15.78 9.94
C ARG A 239 25.12 15.39 11.29
N LEU A 240 24.47 16.33 11.97
CA LEU A 240 23.77 16.09 13.24
C LEU A 240 22.58 15.15 13.03
N ILE A 241 21.78 15.39 11.98
CA ILE A 241 20.63 14.56 11.63
C ILE A 241 21.08 13.15 11.22
N SER A 242 22.11 13.06 10.37
CA SER A 242 22.70 11.79 9.94
C SER A 242 23.28 10.98 11.11
N LYS A 243 23.97 11.63 12.06
CA LYS A 243 24.51 10.95 13.25
C LYS A 243 23.42 10.31 14.10
N LYS A 244 22.24 10.92 14.20
CA LYS A 244 21.13 10.43 15.05
C LYS A 244 20.22 9.42 14.34
N PHE A 245 19.99 9.57 13.05
CA PHE A 245 19.00 8.79 12.29
C PHE A 245 19.60 7.97 11.14
N GLY A 246 20.93 8.03 10.93
CA GLY A 246 21.60 7.31 9.84
C GLY A 246 21.16 7.77 8.45
N LYS A 247 21.08 6.85 7.52
CA LYS A 247 20.64 7.10 6.12
C LYS A 247 19.24 7.71 6.05
N HIS A 248 18.33 7.29 6.93
CA HIS A 248 16.99 7.87 7.01
C HIS A 248 17.03 9.35 7.41
N GLY A 249 18.01 9.75 8.24
CA GLY A 249 18.23 11.16 8.60
C GLY A 249 18.63 12.01 7.40
N ILE A 250 19.53 11.52 6.57
CA ILE A 250 19.93 12.19 5.32
C ILE A 250 18.71 12.40 4.43
N GLN A 251 17.93 11.35 4.20
CA GLN A 251 16.71 11.42 3.40
C GLN A 251 15.68 12.42 3.95
N MET A 252 15.46 12.45 5.27
CA MET A 252 14.55 13.40 5.90
C MET A 252 15.01 14.85 5.67
N TRP A 253 16.33 15.09 5.76
CA TRP A 253 16.91 16.41 5.51
C TRP A 253 16.80 16.82 4.04
N GLU A 254 17.08 15.90 3.11
CA GLU A 254 16.88 16.12 1.67
C GLU A 254 15.42 16.46 1.37
N TYR A 255 14.49 15.67 1.90
CA TYR A 255 13.05 15.89 1.74
C TYR A 255 12.59 17.24 2.30
N ALA A 256 13.11 17.66 3.46
CA ALA A 256 12.81 18.98 4.02
C ALA A 256 13.32 20.14 3.14
N ASN A 257 14.35 19.89 2.33
CA ASN A 257 14.87 20.81 1.32
C ASN A 257 14.22 20.64 -0.07
N GLY A 258 13.24 19.77 -0.22
CA GLY A 258 12.54 19.51 -1.49
C GLY A 258 13.33 18.66 -2.48
N ILE A 259 14.40 18.00 -2.04
CA ILE A 259 15.28 17.19 -2.87
C ILE A 259 14.74 15.75 -2.95
N ASP A 260 14.32 15.32 -4.14
CA ASP A 260 13.90 13.95 -4.42
C ASP A 260 14.20 13.60 -5.90
N ASN A 261 15.09 12.64 -6.09
CA ASN A 261 15.51 12.16 -7.42
C ASN A 261 14.79 10.87 -7.83
N SER A 262 13.79 10.40 -7.04
CA SER A 262 13.05 9.20 -7.36
C SER A 262 12.25 9.35 -8.66
N GLU A 263 12.25 8.31 -9.48
CA GLU A 263 11.49 8.27 -10.73
C GLU A 263 10.07 7.77 -10.50
N VAL A 264 9.17 8.07 -11.45
CA VAL A 264 7.84 7.46 -11.50
C VAL A 264 7.98 6.03 -12.01
N HIS A 265 7.70 5.05 -11.15
CA HIS A 265 7.82 3.62 -11.46
C HIS A 265 6.55 3.10 -12.17
N TYR A 266 6.46 3.31 -13.48
CA TYR A 266 5.30 2.88 -14.29
C TYR A 266 5.35 1.41 -14.70
N GLN A 267 6.50 0.76 -14.58
CA GLN A 267 6.63 -0.68 -14.83
C GLN A 267 6.21 -1.47 -13.58
N LYS A 268 5.41 -2.50 -13.80
CA LYS A 268 4.95 -3.36 -12.72
C LYS A 268 6.10 -4.22 -12.20
N GLU A 269 6.65 -3.84 -11.07
CA GLU A 269 7.67 -4.64 -10.40
C GLU A 269 7.11 -5.96 -9.85
N LYS A 270 7.92 -7.02 -9.93
CA LYS A 270 7.60 -8.28 -9.25
C LYS A 270 7.69 -8.09 -7.74
N PRO A 271 6.80 -8.72 -6.95
CA PRO A 271 6.83 -8.56 -5.50
C PRO A 271 8.14 -9.08 -4.91
N LYS A 272 8.72 -8.34 -3.95
CA LYS A 272 9.93 -8.74 -3.20
C LYS A 272 9.63 -9.80 -2.15
N GLY A 273 8.37 -9.93 -1.75
CA GLY A 273 7.88 -10.95 -0.82
C GLY A 273 6.36 -11.04 -0.90
N ILE A 274 5.82 -12.21 -0.54
CA ILE A 274 4.38 -12.48 -0.53
C ILE A 274 4.00 -12.99 0.86
N GLY A 275 3.05 -12.34 1.51
CA GLY A 275 2.59 -12.76 2.83
C GLY A 275 1.13 -12.42 3.06
N ASN A 276 0.58 -13.08 4.07
CA ASN A 276 -0.72 -12.75 4.62
C ASN A 276 -0.74 -13.03 6.13
N SER A 277 -1.57 -12.29 6.85
CA SER A 277 -1.79 -12.51 8.28
C SER A 277 -3.26 -12.35 8.61
N ILE A 278 -3.69 -13.00 9.67
CA ILE A 278 -5.07 -12.94 10.13
C ILE A 278 -5.16 -12.68 11.63
N THR A 279 -5.94 -11.68 12.00
CA THR A 279 -6.39 -11.52 13.39
C THR A 279 -7.51 -12.53 13.63
N LEU A 280 -7.32 -13.39 14.61
CA LEU A 280 -8.25 -14.47 14.92
C LEU A 280 -9.57 -13.90 15.50
N PRO A 281 -10.74 -14.44 15.14
CA PRO A 281 -12.01 -14.05 15.76
C PRO A 281 -11.97 -14.21 17.29
N GLU A 282 -11.36 -15.30 17.75
CA GLU A 282 -11.08 -15.60 19.16
C GLU A 282 -9.60 -15.93 19.32
N ASN A 283 -9.06 -15.58 20.49
CA ASN A 283 -7.65 -15.90 20.77
C ASN A 283 -7.45 -17.43 20.80
N ALA A 284 -6.41 -17.90 20.13
CA ALA A 284 -6.02 -19.29 20.15
C ALA A 284 -5.07 -19.60 21.33
N ARG A 285 -5.32 -20.72 21.98
CA ARG A 285 -4.50 -21.27 23.08
C ARG A 285 -3.88 -22.63 22.71
N GLU A 286 -4.43 -23.25 21.67
CA GLU A 286 -4.01 -24.57 21.20
C GLU A 286 -3.27 -24.43 19.86
N ILE A 287 -2.18 -25.20 19.73
CA ILE A 287 -1.34 -25.14 18.55
C ILE A 287 -2.03 -25.70 17.32
N GLU A 288 -2.89 -26.70 17.50
CA GLU A 288 -3.65 -27.37 16.44
C GLU A 288 -4.51 -26.37 15.68
N LYS A 289 -5.18 -25.45 16.39
CA LYS A 289 -5.96 -24.36 15.77
C LYS A 289 -5.08 -23.40 14.96
N LEU A 290 -3.87 -23.13 15.42
CA LEU A 290 -2.92 -22.30 14.70
C LEU A 290 -2.37 -23.01 13.46
N GLU A 291 -2.13 -24.32 13.52
CA GLU A 291 -1.70 -25.16 12.40
C GLU A 291 -2.72 -25.17 11.25
N GLU A 292 -4.02 -25.34 11.56
CA GLU A 292 -5.10 -25.26 10.58
C GLU A 292 -5.12 -23.93 9.84
N ILE A 293 -4.97 -22.82 10.59
CA ILE A 293 -4.96 -21.46 10.02
C ILE A 293 -3.71 -21.24 9.20
N LEU A 294 -2.56 -21.74 9.68
CA LEU A 294 -1.29 -21.65 8.97
C LEU A 294 -1.34 -22.39 7.63
N LEU A 295 -2.01 -23.56 7.56
CA LEU A 295 -2.25 -24.27 6.30
C LEU A 295 -3.05 -23.41 5.32
N ALA A 296 -4.10 -22.76 5.79
CA ALA A 296 -4.91 -21.87 4.96
C ALA A 296 -4.13 -20.66 4.45
N LEU A 297 -3.24 -20.08 5.29
CA LEU A 297 -2.33 -19.03 4.89
C LEU A 297 -1.30 -19.52 3.86
N ALA A 298 -0.77 -20.74 4.04
CA ALA A 298 0.18 -21.35 3.11
C ALA A 298 -0.45 -21.55 1.72
N GLU A 299 -1.70 -22.03 1.65
CA GLU A 299 -2.42 -22.15 0.38
C GLU A 299 -2.55 -20.80 -0.34
N GLN A 300 -2.90 -19.74 0.37
CA GLN A 300 -3.03 -18.40 -0.23
C GLN A 300 -1.70 -17.82 -0.71
N VAL A 301 -0.68 -17.92 0.13
CA VAL A 301 0.64 -17.39 -0.17
C VAL A 301 1.25 -18.10 -1.37
N THR A 302 1.15 -19.44 -1.41
CA THR A 302 1.71 -20.25 -2.50
C THR A 302 0.92 -20.12 -3.81
N TYR A 303 -0.42 -20.01 -3.75
CA TYR A 303 -1.23 -19.69 -4.91
C TYR A 303 -0.80 -18.36 -5.56
N ARG A 304 -0.61 -17.31 -4.75
CA ARG A 304 -0.13 -16.02 -5.24
C ARG A 304 1.30 -16.10 -5.77
N LEU A 305 2.17 -16.87 -5.12
CA LEU A 305 3.55 -17.10 -5.54
C LEU A 305 3.60 -17.74 -6.94
N ARG A 306 2.82 -18.80 -7.17
CA ARG A 306 2.72 -19.48 -8.48
C ARG A 306 2.09 -18.58 -9.55
N LYS A 307 1.11 -17.74 -9.20
CA LYS A 307 0.52 -16.76 -10.12
C LYS A 307 1.54 -15.76 -10.69
N TYR A 308 2.58 -15.44 -9.92
CA TYR A 308 3.70 -14.60 -10.38
C TYR A 308 4.85 -15.40 -11.00
N ASN A 309 4.72 -16.73 -11.14
CA ASN A 309 5.80 -17.64 -11.59
C ASN A 309 7.08 -17.52 -10.75
N LEU A 310 6.93 -17.37 -9.43
CA LEU A 310 8.01 -17.16 -8.47
C LEU A 310 8.15 -18.35 -7.50
N LEU A 311 9.38 -18.53 -7.01
CA LEU A 311 9.74 -19.49 -5.94
C LEU A 311 10.27 -18.71 -4.74
N ALA A 312 10.05 -19.24 -3.55
CA ALA A 312 10.49 -18.64 -2.30
C ALA A 312 11.75 -19.32 -1.76
N ASN A 313 12.71 -18.53 -1.27
CA ASN A 313 13.90 -19.01 -0.57
C ASN A 313 13.81 -18.88 0.93
N THR A 314 12.92 -18.03 1.45
CA THR A 314 12.82 -17.77 2.89
C THR A 314 11.37 -17.81 3.32
N ILE A 315 11.10 -18.43 4.45
CA ILE A 315 9.79 -18.49 5.08
C ILE A 315 9.88 -17.79 6.43
N SER A 316 8.88 -16.98 6.74
CA SER A 316 8.74 -16.31 8.04
C SER A 316 7.33 -16.53 8.58
N VAL A 317 7.25 -16.91 9.86
CA VAL A 317 6.00 -17.00 10.63
C VAL A 317 5.98 -15.87 11.65
N GLN A 318 4.85 -15.20 11.78
CA GLN A 318 4.60 -14.14 12.76
C GLN A 318 3.46 -14.55 13.67
N LEU A 319 3.66 -14.34 14.97
CA LEU A 319 2.63 -14.45 15.99
C LEU A 319 2.47 -13.12 16.71
N ARG A 320 1.24 -12.72 17.01
CA ARG A 320 0.95 -11.62 17.94
C ARG A 320 0.14 -12.15 19.10
N THR A 321 0.62 -11.88 20.31
CA THR A 321 -0.09 -12.28 21.55
C THR A 321 -1.33 -11.41 21.79
N LYS A 322 -2.18 -11.81 22.76
CA LYS A 322 -3.32 -11.01 23.22
C LYS A 322 -2.91 -9.63 23.73
N ASP A 323 -1.68 -9.50 24.25
CA ASP A 323 -1.11 -8.28 24.82
C ASP A 323 -0.38 -7.42 23.77
N PHE A 324 -0.57 -7.74 22.48
CA PHE A 324 -0.01 -7.05 21.30
C PHE A 324 1.52 -7.16 21.18
N GLU A 325 2.14 -8.15 21.79
CA GLU A 325 3.54 -8.46 21.57
C GLU A 325 3.72 -9.26 20.28
N ASP A 326 4.58 -8.74 19.40
CA ASP A 326 4.93 -9.41 18.13
C ASP A 326 6.16 -10.30 18.31
N LYS A 327 6.04 -11.54 17.82
CA LYS A 327 7.15 -12.49 17.68
C LYS A 327 7.20 -12.98 16.26
N SER A 328 8.38 -13.10 15.68
CA SER A 328 8.57 -13.65 14.34
C SER A 328 9.83 -14.51 14.30
N HIS A 329 9.74 -15.60 13.54
CA HIS A 329 10.87 -16.46 13.24
C HIS A 329 10.91 -16.73 11.75
N GLN A 330 12.12 -16.71 11.18
CA GLN A 330 12.32 -16.96 9.76
C GLN A 330 13.41 -17.99 9.53
N GLN A 331 13.31 -18.72 8.43
CA GLN A 331 14.31 -19.69 8.01
C GLN A 331 14.48 -19.67 6.49
N LYS A 332 15.72 -19.75 6.05
CA LYS A 332 16.07 -19.98 4.65
C LYS A 332 15.82 -21.45 4.30
N LEU A 333 15.23 -21.69 3.14
CA LEU A 333 15.02 -23.03 2.59
C LEU A 333 16.31 -23.58 1.98
N LEU A 334 16.43 -24.91 1.92
CA LEU A 334 17.53 -25.59 1.24
C LEU A 334 17.49 -25.37 -0.28
N ALA A 335 16.29 -25.34 -0.86
CA ALA A 335 16.04 -25.04 -2.25
C ALA A 335 14.82 -24.14 -2.38
N PRO A 336 14.77 -23.27 -3.42
CA PRO A 336 13.59 -22.45 -3.71
C PRO A 336 12.38 -23.32 -4.03
N THR A 337 11.19 -22.97 -3.50
CA THR A 337 9.97 -23.74 -3.75
C THR A 337 8.73 -22.85 -3.83
N SER A 338 7.70 -23.33 -4.54
CA SER A 338 6.33 -22.83 -4.50
C SER A 338 5.33 -23.89 -4.05
N SER A 339 5.83 -25.04 -3.58
CA SER A 339 5.01 -26.15 -3.08
C SER A 339 4.30 -25.77 -1.79
N THR A 340 2.99 -25.94 -1.78
CA THR A 340 2.17 -25.68 -0.59
C THR A 340 2.56 -26.60 0.56
N LYS A 341 2.86 -27.86 0.28
CA LYS A 341 3.27 -28.87 1.28
C LYS A 341 4.60 -28.47 1.96
N GLU A 342 5.62 -28.13 1.17
CA GLU A 342 6.94 -27.78 1.70
C GLU A 342 6.91 -26.50 2.53
N ILE A 343 6.23 -25.45 2.01
CA ILE A 343 6.08 -24.17 2.72
C ILE A 343 5.32 -24.35 4.03
N TYR A 344 4.22 -25.13 4.01
CA TYR A 344 3.43 -25.41 5.20
C TYR A 344 4.24 -26.21 6.23
N THR A 345 4.93 -27.28 5.82
CA THR A 345 5.74 -28.11 6.72
C THR A 345 6.79 -27.28 7.43
N LYS A 346 7.53 -26.44 6.68
CA LYS A 346 8.56 -25.57 7.27
C LYS A 346 7.93 -24.48 8.16
N ALA A 347 6.81 -23.89 7.77
CA ALA A 347 6.10 -22.91 8.58
C ALA A 347 5.57 -23.53 9.90
N LYS A 348 5.11 -24.79 9.87
CA LYS A 348 4.70 -25.53 11.05
C LYS A 348 5.87 -25.77 12.02
N GLU A 349 7.04 -26.14 11.51
CA GLU A 349 8.25 -26.27 12.34
C GLU A 349 8.58 -24.95 13.06
N LEU A 350 8.54 -23.81 12.35
CA LEU A 350 8.74 -22.49 12.92
C LEU A 350 7.68 -22.12 13.97
N LEU A 351 6.43 -22.47 13.72
CA LEU A 351 5.33 -22.25 14.67
C LEU A 351 5.59 -23.02 15.98
N VAL A 352 5.94 -24.32 15.89
CA VAL A 352 6.25 -25.16 17.06
C VAL A 352 7.41 -24.59 17.88
N GLN A 353 8.46 -24.09 17.22
CA GLN A 353 9.60 -23.46 17.90
C GLN A 353 9.23 -22.17 18.65
N MET A 354 8.21 -21.45 18.18
CA MET A 354 7.80 -20.15 18.76
C MET A 354 6.70 -20.25 19.79
N PHE A 355 5.83 -21.25 19.66
CA PHE A 355 4.64 -21.38 20.50
C PHE A 355 4.97 -22.18 21.76
N HIS A 356 4.81 -21.53 22.93
CA HIS A 356 4.98 -22.18 24.24
C HIS A 356 3.76 -21.89 25.10
N LYS A 357 3.20 -22.90 25.78
CA LYS A 357 2.14 -22.69 26.78
C LYS A 357 2.72 -21.88 27.95
N PRO A 358 2.01 -20.90 28.48
CA PRO A 358 0.59 -20.55 28.31
C PRO A 358 0.33 -19.39 27.29
N MET A 359 1.03 -19.33 26.15
CA MET A 359 0.81 -18.25 25.18
C MET A 359 -0.64 -18.21 24.67
N VAL A 360 -1.16 -16.99 24.51
CA VAL A 360 -2.48 -16.74 23.95
C VAL A 360 -2.32 -15.88 22.70
N ILE A 361 -2.61 -16.46 21.54
CA ILE A 361 -2.34 -15.86 20.23
C ILE A 361 -3.57 -15.15 19.69
N ARG A 362 -3.38 -13.89 19.31
CA ARG A 362 -4.37 -13.02 18.70
C ARG A 362 -4.28 -12.98 17.17
N LEU A 363 -3.06 -13.10 16.59
CA LEU A 363 -2.82 -13.03 15.16
C LEU A 363 -1.73 -14.03 14.78
N ILE A 364 -1.91 -14.64 13.62
CA ILE A 364 -0.89 -15.46 12.97
C ILE A 364 -0.68 -14.98 11.54
N GLY A 365 0.57 -14.95 11.07
CA GLY A 365 0.96 -14.58 9.73
C GLY A 365 1.98 -15.54 9.15
N LEU A 366 1.95 -15.67 7.83
CA LEU A 366 2.92 -16.37 7.00
C LEU A 366 3.40 -15.45 5.89
N ARG A 367 4.71 -15.38 5.71
CA ARG A 367 5.34 -14.60 4.65
C ARG A 367 6.47 -15.41 4.01
N VAL A 368 6.64 -15.23 2.72
CA VAL A 368 7.77 -15.76 1.95
C VAL A 368 8.51 -14.62 1.30
N ASP A 369 9.83 -14.69 1.33
CA ASP A 369 10.75 -13.66 0.86
C ASP A 369 11.90 -14.25 0.04
N ASN A 370 12.78 -13.37 -0.47
CA ASN A 370 13.89 -13.72 -1.34
C ASN A 370 13.42 -14.54 -2.53
N LEU A 371 12.44 -13.96 -3.24
CA LEU A 371 11.78 -14.60 -4.36
C LEU A 371 12.69 -14.67 -5.58
N VAL A 372 12.66 -15.82 -6.27
CA VAL A 372 13.41 -16.06 -7.52
C VAL A 372 12.45 -16.53 -8.61
N GLU A 373 12.79 -16.24 -9.86
CA GLU A 373 12.00 -16.70 -11.01
C GLU A 373 12.22 -18.19 -11.25
N LYS A 374 11.15 -18.90 -11.58
CA LYS A 374 11.21 -20.34 -11.83
C LYS A 374 12.14 -20.68 -13.01
N GLU A 375 12.24 -19.80 -13.99
CA GLU A 375 13.09 -19.95 -15.18
C GLU A 375 14.59 -19.83 -14.87
N ASN A 376 14.97 -19.14 -13.80
CA ASN A 376 16.36 -18.93 -13.38
C ASN A 376 16.83 -20.01 -12.39
N MET A 377 16.05 -21.06 -12.19
CA MET A 377 16.39 -22.11 -11.26
C MET A 377 17.32 -23.14 -11.89
N GLN A 378 18.53 -23.25 -11.34
CA GLN A 378 19.41 -24.38 -11.64
C GLN A 378 18.71 -25.68 -11.14
N MET A 379 18.40 -26.60 -12.05
CA MET A 379 17.76 -27.85 -11.69
C MET A 379 18.63 -28.61 -10.67
N SER A 380 18.06 -28.85 -9.49
CA SER A 380 18.72 -29.68 -8.50
C SER A 380 18.74 -31.13 -8.98
N LEU A 381 19.90 -31.76 -8.97
CA LEU A 381 20.09 -33.19 -9.24
C LEU A 381 19.28 -34.09 -8.26
N PHE A 382 18.76 -33.51 -7.18
CA PHE A 382 18.01 -34.20 -6.12
C PHE A 382 16.47 -33.98 -6.22
N SER A 383 15.93 -33.52 -7.37
CA SER A 383 14.48 -33.42 -7.54
C SER A 383 13.87 -34.83 -7.58
N THR A 384 13.14 -35.21 -6.52
CA THR A 384 12.48 -36.51 -6.42
C THR A 384 11.17 -36.51 -7.26
N ASN A 385 10.72 -37.72 -7.68
CA ASN A 385 9.43 -37.90 -8.37
C ASN A 385 8.23 -37.42 -7.51
N GLU A 386 8.36 -37.40 -6.18
CA GLU A 386 7.36 -36.84 -5.26
C GLU A 386 7.18 -35.31 -5.43
N ASN A 387 8.25 -34.55 -5.64
CA ASN A 387 8.16 -33.10 -5.82
C ASN A 387 7.42 -32.75 -7.12
N LYS A 388 7.64 -33.51 -8.21
CA LYS A 388 6.90 -33.34 -9.47
C LYS A 388 5.42 -33.64 -9.33
N LYS A 389 5.05 -34.71 -8.59
CA LYS A 389 3.65 -35.03 -8.29
C LYS A 389 2.96 -33.92 -7.49
N GLN A 390 3.65 -33.36 -6.50
CA GLN A 390 3.11 -32.29 -5.67
C GLN A 390 2.93 -30.98 -6.48
N GLU A 391 3.89 -30.64 -7.34
CA GLU A 391 3.75 -29.48 -8.25
C GLU A 391 2.57 -29.64 -9.19
N ASN A 392 2.39 -30.81 -9.77
CA ASN A 392 1.24 -31.10 -10.65
C ASN A 392 -0.10 -31.01 -9.89
N LEU A 393 -0.17 -31.52 -8.67
CA LEU A 393 -1.35 -31.40 -7.81
C LEU A 393 -1.66 -29.92 -7.50
N ASP A 394 -0.67 -29.14 -7.08
CA ASP A 394 -0.85 -27.72 -6.79
C ASP A 394 -1.31 -26.96 -8.04
N LYS A 395 -0.80 -27.30 -9.24
CA LYS A 395 -1.24 -26.71 -10.51
C LYS A 395 -2.69 -27.02 -10.83
N VAL A 396 -3.11 -28.28 -10.71
CA VAL A 396 -4.51 -28.70 -10.95
C VAL A 396 -5.45 -27.98 -9.97
N ILE A 397 -5.08 -27.86 -8.70
CA ILE A 397 -5.86 -27.13 -7.71
C ILE A 397 -5.98 -25.66 -8.09
N ASP A 398 -4.89 -25.03 -8.56
CA ASP A 398 -4.88 -23.63 -8.99
C ASP A 398 -5.78 -23.43 -10.23
N ASP A 399 -5.75 -24.34 -11.21
CA ASP A 399 -6.60 -24.30 -12.41
C ASP A 399 -8.09 -24.40 -12.03
N LEU A 400 -8.45 -25.29 -11.10
CA LEU A 400 -9.80 -25.40 -10.58
C LEU A 400 -10.25 -24.12 -9.84
N LYS A 401 -9.38 -23.55 -9.01
CA LYS A 401 -9.64 -22.28 -8.30
C LYS A 401 -9.81 -21.12 -9.27
N ASN A 402 -9.02 -21.05 -10.34
CA ASN A 402 -9.13 -20.01 -11.37
C ASN A 402 -10.45 -20.12 -12.15
N LYS A 403 -10.91 -21.35 -12.46
CA LYS A 403 -12.11 -21.61 -13.27
C LYS A 403 -13.40 -21.46 -12.48
N TYR A 404 -13.43 -21.94 -11.24
CA TYR A 404 -14.66 -22.09 -10.45
C TYR A 404 -14.70 -21.21 -9.19
N GLY A 405 -13.63 -20.44 -8.93
CA GLY A 405 -13.50 -19.60 -7.75
C GLY A 405 -12.60 -20.20 -6.66
N TYR A 406 -12.01 -19.31 -5.85
CA TYR A 406 -10.95 -19.69 -4.89
C TYR A 406 -11.40 -20.73 -3.85
N ASP A 407 -12.68 -20.71 -3.44
CA ASP A 407 -13.22 -21.56 -2.37
C ASP A 407 -13.75 -22.93 -2.87
N THR A 408 -13.64 -23.22 -4.16
CA THR A 408 -14.20 -24.44 -4.77
C THR A 408 -13.48 -25.71 -4.30
N VAL A 409 -12.17 -25.64 -4.12
CA VAL A 409 -11.35 -26.78 -3.66
C VAL A 409 -10.67 -26.39 -2.36
N THR A 410 -10.89 -27.19 -1.33
CA THR A 410 -10.32 -26.99 0.01
C THR A 410 -9.64 -28.26 0.50
N ARG A 411 -8.45 -28.15 1.09
CA ARG A 411 -7.77 -29.29 1.72
C ARG A 411 -8.50 -29.70 3.00
N ALA A 412 -8.56 -31.01 3.27
CA ALA A 412 -9.28 -31.56 4.41
C ALA A 412 -8.86 -30.94 5.76
N GLY A 413 -7.57 -30.67 5.96
CA GLY A 413 -7.07 -30.02 7.18
C GLY A 413 -7.54 -28.57 7.40
N LYS A 414 -8.28 -27.98 6.43
CA LYS A 414 -8.88 -26.64 6.53
C LYS A 414 -10.39 -26.69 6.77
N MET A 415 -11.04 -27.86 6.70
CA MET A 415 -12.51 -27.97 6.71
C MET A 415 -13.16 -27.40 7.98
N ASN A 416 -12.44 -27.37 9.10
CA ASN A 416 -12.93 -26.85 10.38
C ASN A 416 -12.71 -25.34 10.54
N THR A 417 -11.93 -24.70 9.66
CA THR A 417 -11.70 -23.27 9.74
C THR A 417 -12.85 -22.50 9.07
N LYS A 418 -13.70 -21.84 9.86
CA LYS A 418 -14.71 -20.88 9.37
C LYS A 418 -14.11 -19.56 8.83
N ILE A 419 -12.79 -19.51 8.62
CA ILE A 419 -12.08 -18.33 8.21
C ILE A 419 -12.18 -18.20 6.69
N LYS A 420 -12.99 -17.25 6.23
CA LYS A 420 -12.98 -16.79 4.83
C LYS A 420 -11.93 -15.71 4.67
N PHE A 421 -10.96 -15.98 3.84
CA PHE A 421 -10.01 -14.94 3.41
C PHE A 421 -10.68 -14.13 2.29
N LYS A 422 -10.71 -12.81 2.43
CA LYS A 422 -11.24 -11.89 1.40
C LYS A 422 -10.17 -11.56 0.37
#